data_520e2c7e2c395e24ae12862cc4843d8b
#
_entry.id   520e2c7e2c395e24ae12862cc4843d8b
#
_cell.length_a   1.000
_cell.length_b   1.000
_cell.length_c   1.000
_cell.angle_alpha   90.00
_cell.angle_beta   90.00
_cell.angle_gamma   90.00
#
_symmetry.space_group_name_H-M   'P 1'
#
loop_
_entity.id
_entity.type
_entity.pdbx_description
1 polymer ?
#
loop_
_entity_poly.entity_id
_entity_poly.type
_entity_poly.pdbx_seq_one_letter_code
_entity_poly.pdbx_strand_id
1 'polypeptide(L)'
;MKEGNKMLDIKDRKWKDFFIEEIATINSGRDIYEAERKKGNNPYVSSSSVNNGICHFVSNENATMEAGCISVNRNGSVGYAFYHPYKALYSNDCRKLRLKYPNKYVAIFITTQITAQRGKYSYGYKMGTGRLKRQKIMLPIDKNGNPDYAFMEQYIKEREKQIIQKYISYIGKNAEKSVGGGWIFRLTEKKWKEFYIEDIFVIHAGKRLTKSNMIKGQKPFIGASDSNNGVTAFVKNTNASEDKNVLGVNYNGSVVENFYHPYVCIFSDDVKRFSLKDRIGNREIYLFLKTVILQQQVKYAYGYKFNEERMRKQKILLPIDEKENPDWNFMEKYSNTIIQDLRTKYLKKKIMSI
;
A
#
# COMPACT_ATOMS: atom_id res chain seq x y z
N MET A 1 -43.64 -6.36 -1.57
CA MET A 1 -42.66 -6.31 -2.68
C MET A 1 -41.54 -5.38 -2.22
N LYS A 2 -40.36 -5.89 -1.90
CA LYS A 2 -39.16 -5.05 -1.56
C LYS A 2 -38.70 -4.44 -2.89
N GLU A 3 -38.87 -3.14 -3.07
CA GLU A 3 -38.17 -2.41 -4.12
C GLU A 3 -36.70 -2.65 -3.96
N GLY A 4 -36.11 -3.38 -4.90
CA GLY A 4 -34.68 -3.56 -4.96
C GLY A 4 -34.03 -2.19 -5.12
N ASN A 5 -33.28 -1.75 -4.10
CA ASN A 5 -32.53 -0.49 -4.11
C ASN A 5 -31.61 -0.50 -5.36
N LYS A 6 -32.07 0.15 -6.45
CA LYS A 6 -31.28 0.31 -7.68
C LYS A 6 -30.01 1.06 -7.29
N MET A 7 -28.89 0.44 -7.54
CA MET A 7 -27.57 0.99 -7.27
C MET A 7 -27.36 2.31 -8.01
N LEU A 8 -26.82 3.32 -7.34
CA LEU A 8 -26.50 4.60 -7.97
C LEU A 8 -25.44 4.40 -9.07
N ASP A 9 -25.75 4.86 -10.28
CA ASP A 9 -24.81 4.89 -11.40
C ASP A 9 -24.45 6.35 -11.72
N ILE A 10 -23.17 6.60 -11.93
CA ILE A 10 -22.68 7.90 -12.37
C ILE A 10 -23.24 8.32 -13.73
N LYS A 11 -23.70 7.36 -14.54
CA LYS A 11 -24.35 7.59 -15.83
C LYS A 11 -25.78 8.13 -15.69
N ASP A 12 -26.42 7.95 -14.54
CA ASP A 12 -27.78 8.40 -14.26
C ASP A 12 -27.86 9.91 -13.90
N ARG A 13 -26.73 10.62 -13.99
CA ARG A 13 -26.64 12.05 -13.66
C ARG A 13 -26.17 12.89 -14.84
N LYS A 14 -26.65 14.12 -14.89
CA LYS A 14 -26.08 15.16 -15.75
C LYS A 14 -24.80 15.67 -15.11
N TRP A 15 -23.80 16.02 -15.92
CA TRP A 15 -22.49 16.48 -15.48
C TRP A 15 -22.22 17.87 -16.06
N LYS A 16 -21.53 18.69 -15.28
CA LYS A 16 -21.05 20.02 -15.69
C LYS A 16 -19.63 20.23 -15.16
N ASP A 17 -18.86 21.03 -15.85
CA ASP A 17 -17.54 21.44 -15.42
C ASP A 17 -17.60 22.61 -14.42
N PHE A 18 -16.76 22.53 -13.41
CA PHE A 18 -16.57 23.56 -12.39
C PHE A 18 -15.09 23.86 -12.21
N PHE A 19 -14.75 25.13 -12.04
CA PHE A 19 -13.41 25.49 -11.60
C PHE A 19 -13.19 25.04 -10.16
N ILE A 20 -11.95 24.61 -9.83
CA ILE A 20 -11.66 24.17 -8.45
C ILE A 20 -11.87 25.30 -7.45
N GLU A 21 -11.59 26.56 -7.81
CA GLU A 21 -11.84 27.72 -6.91
C GLU A 21 -13.33 27.98 -6.62
N GLU A 22 -14.25 27.48 -7.46
CA GLU A 22 -15.69 27.58 -7.19
C GLU A 22 -16.11 26.65 -6.04
N ILE A 23 -15.41 25.52 -5.84
CA ILE A 23 -15.78 24.49 -4.89
C ILE A 23 -14.84 24.34 -3.69
N ALA A 24 -13.66 24.97 -3.75
CA ALA A 24 -12.63 24.87 -2.69
C ALA A 24 -11.81 26.16 -2.54
N THR A 25 -11.31 26.43 -1.34
CA THR A 25 -10.22 27.37 -1.11
C THR A 25 -8.87 26.65 -1.25
N ILE A 26 -7.89 27.35 -1.82
CA ILE A 26 -6.58 26.77 -2.15
C ILE A 26 -5.48 27.52 -1.40
N ASN A 27 -4.72 26.79 -0.59
CA ASN A 27 -3.60 27.31 0.18
C ASN A 27 -2.30 26.59 -0.17
N SER A 28 -1.18 27.27 0.00
CA SER A 28 0.16 26.67 -0.12
C SER A 28 0.54 25.93 1.16
N GLY A 29 1.31 24.86 1.02
CA GLY A 29 2.01 24.27 2.14
C GLY A 29 3.28 25.08 2.50
N ARG A 30 4.01 24.60 3.50
CA ARG A 30 5.30 25.12 3.95
C ARG A 30 6.28 23.98 4.12
N ASP A 31 7.47 24.11 3.54
CA ASP A 31 8.50 23.08 3.66
C ASP A 31 9.05 22.99 5.10
N ILE A 32 9.37 21.78 5.49
CA ILE A 32 10.18 21.45 6.66
C ILE A 32 11.39 20.72 6.07
N TYR A 33 12.53 21.40 6.04
CA TYR A 33 13.76 20.86 5.49
C TYR A 33 14.26 19.66 6.30
N GLU A 34 15.01 18.78 5.70
CA GLU A 34 15.46 17.53 6.32
C GLU A 34 16.14 17.74 7.67
N ALA A 35 17.04 18.74 7.74
CA ALA A 35 17.74 19.12 8.97
C ALA A 35 16.82 19.66 10.08
N GLU A 36 15.63 20.14 9.74
CA GLU A 36 14.64 20.69 10.69
C GLU A 36 13.64 19.64 11.19
N ARG A 37 13.58 18.47 10.51
CA ARG A 37 12.59 17.44 10.83
C ARG A 37 12.93 16.75 12.14
N LYS A 38 12.01 16.84 13.08
CA LYS A 38 12.07 16.10 14.35
C LYS A 38 11.14 14.91 14.25
N LYS A 39 11.62 13.71 14.57
CA LYS A 39 10.81 12.47 14.54
C LYS A 39 9.60 12.60 15.46
N GLY A 40 8.41 12.20 14.99
CA GLY A 40 7.17 12.28 15.74
C GLY A 40 6.02 11.55 15.06
N ASN A 41 4.77 11.96 15.39
CA ASN A 41 3.55 11.26 14.92
C ASN A 41 2.69 12.10 13.96
N ASN A 42 3.05 13.33 13.67
CA ASN A 42 2.29 14.17 12.74
C ASN A 42 2.65 13.80 11.30
N PRO A 43 1.69 13.38 10.46
CA PRO A 43 1.95 13.11 9.05
C PRO A 43 2.45 14.40 8.36
N TYR A 44 3.56 14.29 7.62
CA TYR A 44 4.06 15.34 6.74
C TYR A 44 3.83 14.92 5.29
N VAL A 45 2.91 15.63 4.64
CA VAL A 45 2.44 15.38 3.27
C VAL A 45 3.29 16.17 2.29
N SER A 46 3.79 15.50 1.26
CA SER A 46 4.55 16.10 0.17
C SER A 46 4.11 15.52 -1.19
N SER A 47 4.86 15.79 -2.25
CA SER A 47 4.49 15.47 -3.63
C SER A 47 4.75 14.00 -4.03
N SER A 48 4.47 13.05 -3.14
CA SER A 48 4.52 11.61 -3.43
C SER A 48 3.21 11.12 -4.08
N SER A 49 3.29 10.10 -4.93
CA SER A 49 2.12 9.40 -5.49
C SER A 49 1.70 8.17 -4.68
N VAL A 50 2.45 7.81 -3.64
CA VAL A 50 2.21 6.65 -2.78
C VAL A 50 1.97 7.08 -1.34
N ASN A 51 1.54 6.14 -0.49
CA ASN A 51 1.32 6.35 0.93
C ASN A 51 0.46 7.58 1.25
N ASN A 52 -0.55 7.86 0.42
CA ASN A 52 -1.42 9.02 0.59
C ASN A 52 -0.66 10.37 0.56
N GLY A 53 0.50 10.43 -0.11
CA GLY A 53 1.37 11.60 -0.13
C GLY A 53 2.18 11.82 1.16
N ILE A 54 2.05 10.95 2.18
CA ILE A 54 2.80 11.05 3.44
C ILE A 54 4.23 10.57 3.20
N CYS A 55 5.20 11.48 3.38
CA CYS A 55 6.61 11.18 3.21
C CYS A 55 7.33 10.93 4.53
N HIS A 56 6.88 11.57 5.62
CA HIS A 56 7.50 11.48 6.94
C HIS A 56 6.46 11.58 8.04
N PHE A 57 6.84 11.15 9.24
CA PHE A 57 6.14 11.44 10.49
C PHE A 57 7.04 12.31 11.36
N VAL A 58 6.55 13.50 11.75
CA VAL A 58 7.33 14.51 12.45
C VAL A 58 6.62 15.00 13.72
N SER A 59 7.38 15.57 14.66
CA SER A 59 6.83 16.30 15.82
C SER A 59 6.74 17.81 15.59
N ASN A 60 7.24 18.29 14.46
CA ASN A 60 7.14 19.69 14.06
C ASN A 60 5.68 20.15 13.97
N GLU A 61 5.47 21.44 14.18
CA GLU A 61 4.19 22.13 13.98
C GLU A 61 4.41 23.39 13.17
N ASN A 62 3.45 23.77 12.34
CA ASN A 62 3.42 25.05 11.65
C ASN A 62 1.98 25.39 11.22
N ALA A 63 1.78 26.57 10.66
CA ALA A 63 0.46 27.09 10.24
C ALA A 63 -0.23 26.28 9.14
N THR A 64 0.45 25.28 8.54
CA THR A 64 -0.19 24.40 7.54
C THR A 64 -0.92 23.23 8.16
N MET A 65 -0.72 22.95 9.46
CA MET A 65 -1.32 21.81 10.15
C MET A 65 -2.85 21.90 10.13
N GLU A 66 -3.50 20.95 9.46
CA GLU A 66 -4.94 20.96 9.29
C GLU A 66 -5.47 19.56 8.99
N ALA A 67 -6.73 19.31 9.36
CA ALA A 67 -7.49 18.10 9.05
C ALA A 67 -8.61 18.40 8.04
N GLY A 68 -9.14 17.36 7.39
CA GLY A 68 -10.27 17.49 6.46
C GLY A 68 -9.92 18.15 5.13
N CYS A 69 -8.65 18.16 4.75
CA CYS A 69 -8.15 18.79 3.53
C CYS A 69 -7.82 17.78 2.43
N ILE A 70 -7.84 18.25 1.19
CA ILE A 70 -7.29 17.51 0.04
C ILE A 70 -5.91 18.10 -0.27
N SER A 71 -4.87 17.26 -0.34
CA SER A 71 -3.59 17.66 -0.92
C SER A 71 -3.61 17.44 -2.43
N VAL A 72 -3.01 18.35 -3.19
CA VAL A 72 -2.79 18.20 -4.64
C VAL A 72 -1.32 18.46 -4.93
N ASN A 73 -0.66 17.46 -5.50
CA ASN A 73 0.76 17.54 -5.83
C ASN A 73 1.01 18.58 -6.94
N ARG A 74 1.74 19.64 -6.60
CA ARG A 74 2.16 20.69 -7.52
C ARG A 74 3.43 20.31 -8.29
N ASN A 75 4.32 19.59 -7.62
CA ASN A 75 5.66 19.20 -8.07
C ASN A 75 5.81 17.68 -7.95
N GLY A 76 6.97 17.11 -8.30
CA GLY A 76 7.19 15.66 -8.21
C GLY A 76 6.15 14.85 -8.98
N SER A 77 5.34 14.06 -8.30
CA SER A 77 4.21 13.32 -8.88
C SER A 77 3.02 14.25 -9.12
N VAL A 78 3.11 15.13 -10.13
CA VAL A 78 2.15 16.21 -10.39
C VAL A 78 0.74 15.69 -10.61
N GLY A 79 -0.26 16.38 -10.01
CA GLY A 79 -1.68 16.14 -10.21
C GLY A 79 -2.27 14.98 -9.40
N TYR A 80 -1.48 14.24 -8.64
CA TYR A 80 -2.05 13.33 -7.65
C TYR A 80 -2.70 14.13 -6.53
N ALA A 81 -3.87 13.68 -6.08
CA ALA A 81 -4.62 14.28 -5.00
C ALA A 81 -5.00 13.23 -3.95
N PHE A 82 -4.98 13.62 -2.68
CA PHE A 82 -5.31 12.75 -1.55
C PHE A 82 -6.13 13.48 -0.49
N TYR A 83 -7.12 12.80 0.09
CA TYR A 83 -7.90 13.34 1.20
C TYR A 83 -7.29 12.92 2.54
N HIS A 84 -7.13 13.90 3.44
CA HIS A 84 -6.57 13.74 4.78
C HIS A 84 -7.61 14.08 5.84
N PRO A 85 -8.35 13.11 6.41
CA PRO A 85 -9.32 13.35 7.48
C PRO A 85 -8.68 13.67 8.83
N TYR A 86 -7.39 13.44 8.97
CA TYR A 86 -6.57 13.65 10.17
C TYR A 86 -5.75 14.94 10.05
N LYS A 87 -5.27 15.46 11.18
CA LYS A 87 -4.32 16.56 11.18
C LYS A 87 -3.02 16.15 10.50
N ALA A 88 -2.57 16.94 9.54
CA ALA A 88 -1.34 16.74 8.80
C ALA A 88 -0.67 18.07 8.49
N LEU A 89 0.63 18.05 8.31
CA LEU A 89 1.45 19.14 7.79
C LEU A 89 1.61 18.97 6.28
N TYR A 90 1.67 20.08 5.55
CA TYR A 90 1.73 20.06 4.08
C TYR A 90 2.95 20.83 3.60
N SER A 91 3.75 20.21 2.72
CA SER A 91 4.91 20.84 2.09
C SER A 91 4.48 21.85 1.01
N ASN A 92 5.39 22.73 0.61
CA ASN A 92 5.14 23.64 -0.50
C ASN A 92 5.07 22.92 -1.87
N ASP A 93 5.48 21.67 -1.95
CA ASP A 93 5.35 20.84 -3.16
C ASP A 93 3.93 20.31 -3.39
N CYS A 94 3.02 20.52 -2.45
CA CYS A 94 1.60 20.27 -2.64
C CYS A 94 0.78 21.55 -2.36
N ARG A 95 -0.46 21.55 -2.85
CA ARG A 95 -1.48 22.56 -2.52
C ARG A 95 -2.50 21.91 -1.63
N LYS A 96 -2.94 22.66 -0.62
CA LYS A 96 -3.96 22.24 0.35
C LYS A 96 -5.30 22.85 -0.06
N LEU A 97 -6.30 22.02 -0.31
CA LEU A 97 -7.66 22.42 -0.66
C LEU A 97 -8.58 22.15 0.53
N ARG A 98 -9.32 23.17 0.93
CA ARG A 98 -10.45 23.07 1.84
C ARG A 98 -11.73 23.23 1.04
N LEU A 99 -12.57 22.17 1.01
CA LEU A 99 -13.85 22.21 0.31
C LEU A 99 -14.81 23.21 0.97
N LYS A 100 -15.57 23.94 0.16
CA LYS A 100 -16.68 24.81 0.63
C LYS A 100 -17.80 23.96 1.25
N TYR A 101 -17.95 22.70 0.80
CA TYR A 101 -18.83 21.70 1.39
C TYR A 101 -17.97 20.61 2.07
N PRO A 102 -17.68 20.74 3.36
CA PRO A 102 -16.77 19.84 4.07
C PRO A 102 -17.45 18.51 4.41
N ASN A 103 -17.24 17.51 3.54
CA ASN A 103 -17.76 16.16 3.71
C ASN A 103 -16.70 15.15 3.25
N LYS A 104 -16.44 14.12 4.04
CA LYS A 104 -15.44 13.06 3.76
C LYS A 104 -15.65 12.39 2.40
N TYR A 105 -16.89 12.01 2.12
CA TYR A 105 -17.23 11.24 0.91
C TYR A 105 -17.19 12.12 -0.34
N VAL A 106 -17.67 13.35 -0.22
CA VAL A 106 -17.53 14.37 -1.27
C VAL A 106 -16.05 14.65 -1.55
N ALA A 107 -15.22 14.77 -0.52
CA ALA A 107 -13.78 14.96 -0.68
C ALA A 107 -13.12 13.81 -1.43
N ILE A 108 -13.46 12.55 -1.13
CA ILE A 108 -12.96 11.37 -1.83
C ILE A 108 -13.40 11.40 -3.31
N PHE A 109 -14.66 11.75 -3.60
CA PHE A 109 -15.16 11.89 -4.97
C PHE A 109 -14.37 12.94 -5.75
N ILE A 110 -14.23 14.15 -5.19
CA ILE A 110 -13.52 15.27 -5.81
C ILE A 110 -12.02 14.93 -6.00
N THR A 111 -11.39 14.27 -5.05
CA THR A 111 -10.01 13.80 -5.15
C THR A 111 -9.78 12.94 -6.40
N THR A 112 -10.75 12.05 -6.71
CA THR A 112 -10.69 11.21 -7.91
C THR A 112 -10.79 12.06 -9.18
N GLN A 113 -11.69 13.06 -9.22
CA GLN A 113 -11.85 13.95 -10.36
C GLN A 113 -10.61 14.82 -10.61
N ILE A 114 -9.96 15.31 -9.56
CA ILE A 114 -8.71 16.07 -9.66
C ILE A 114 -7.61 15.17 -10.23
N THR A 115 -7.44 13.97 -9.66
CA THR A 115 -6.40 13.02 -10.10
C THR A 115 -6.59 12.58 -11.56
N ALA A 116 -7.83 12.51 -12.05
CA ALA A 116 -8.11 12.22 -13.46
C ALA A 116 -7.54 13.29 -14.43
N GLN A 117 -7.30 14.52 -13.97
CA GLN A 117 -6.73 15.60 -14.78
C GLN A 117 -5.19 15.55 -14.90
N ARG A 118 -4.52 14.65 -14.16
CA ARG A 118 -3.06 14.61 -14.06
C ARG A 118 -2.34 14.49 -15.40
N GLY A 119 -2.94 13.83 -16.39
CA GLY A 119 -2.38 13.68 -17.73
C GLY A 119 -2.12 14.99 -18.48
N LYS A 120 -2.70 16.10 -18.03
CA LYS A 120 -2.48 17.46 -18.56
C LYS A 120 -1.21 18.11 -18.00
N TYR A 121 -0.58 17.54 -16.97
CA TYR A 121 0.50 18.14 -16.20
C TYR A 121 1.75 17.26 -16.22
N SER A 122 2.90 17.92 -16.10
CA SER A 122 4.21 17.29 -16.08
C SER A 122 5.20 18.13 -15.27
N TYR A 123 6.45 17.68 -15.17
CA TYR A 123 7.50 18.46 -14.51
C TYR A 123 7.68 19.85 -15.14
N GLY A 124 7.62 19.97 -16.47
CA GLY A 124 7.68 21.25 -17.19
C GLY A 124 6.39 22.06 -17.15
N TYR A 125 5.25 21.44 -16.81
CA TYR A 125 3.94 22.09 -16.73
C TYR A 125 3.25 21.76 -15.40
N LYS A 126 3.77 22.36 -14.33
CA LYS A 126 3.35 22.10 -12.94
C LYS A 126 1.95 22.60 -12.64
N MET A 127 1.23 21.89 -11.76
CA MET A 127 -0.09 22.29 -11.24
C MET A 127 0.06 23.33 -10.11
N GLY A 128 0.59 24.53 -10.44
CA GLY A 128 0.72 25.63 -9.50
C GLY A 128 -0.64 26.24 -9.11
N THR A 129 -0.68 27.09 -8.08
CA THR A 129 -1.91 27.64 -7.50
C THR A 129 -2.84 28.27 -8.55
N GLY A 130 -2.33 29.10 -9.45
CA GLY A 130 -3.14 29.77 -10.48
C GLY A 130 -3.73 28.78 -11.52
N ARG A 131 -2.98 27.73 -11.88
CA ARG A 131 -3.48 26.68 -12.77
C ARG A 131 -4.52 25.81 -12.04
N LEU A 132 -4.26 25.46 -10.80
CA LEU A 132 -5.19 24.66 -10.00
C LEU A 132 -6.51 25.39 -9.77
N LYS A 133 -6.51 26.68 -9.51
CA LYS A 133 -7.72 27.50 -9.43
C LYS A 133 -8.59 27.35 -10.68
N ARG A 134 -7.98 27.51 -11.84
CA ARG A 134 -8.63 27.45 -13.16
C ARG A 134 -8.75 26.04 -13.75
N GLN A 135 -8.29 25.00 -13.03
CA GLN A 135 -8.54 23.62 -13.47
C GLN A 135 -10.01 23.30 -13.35
N LYS A 136 -10.65 22.94 -14.45
CA LYS A 136 -12.01 22.43 -14.49
C LYS A 136 -12.02 20.94 -14.19
N ILE A 137 -12.99 20.54 -13.37
CA ILE A 137 -13.32 19.13 -13.12
C ILE A 137 -14.79 18.91 -13.39
N MET A 138 -15.15 17.73 -13.87
CA MET A 138 -16.53 17.34 -14.11
C MET A 138 -17.18 16.88 -12.80
N LEU A 139 -18.32 17.44 -12.44
CA LEU A 139 -19.11 17.02 -11.28
C LEU A 139 -20.56 16.74 -11.70
N PRO A 140 -21.24 15.78 -11.04
CA PRO A 140 -22.67 15.60 -11.20
C PRO A 140 -23.43 16.83 -10.69
N ILE A 141 -24.52 17.21 -11.36
CA ILE A 141 -25.32 18.39 -11.00
C ILE A 141 -26.73 18.02 -10.53
N ASP A 142 -27.22 18.84 -9.61
CA ASP A 142 -28.62 18.85 -9.17
C ASP A 142 -29.56 19.47 -10.20
N LYS A 143 -30.83 19.60 -9.86
CA LYS A 143 -31.88 20.21 -10.73
C LYS A 143 -31.62 21.68 -11.04
N ASN A 144 -30.84 22.37 -10.19
CA ASN A 144 -30.49 23.78 -10.30
C ASN A 144 -29.17 24.02 -11.04
N GLY A 145 -28.49 22.94 -11.47
CA GLY A 145 -27.19 23.03 -12.14
C GLY A 145 -26.01 23.27 -11.20
N ASN A 146 -26.17 23.09 -9.88
CA ASN A 146 -25.14 23.13 -8.87
C ASN A 146 -24.52 21.73 -8.67
N PRO A 147 -23.30 21.62 -8.09
CA PRO A 147 -22.72 20.32 -7.73
C PRO A 147 -23.67 19.52 -6.83
N ASP A 148 -24.06 18.31 -7.23
CA ASP A 148 -24.91 17.40 -6.45
C ASP A 148 -24.08 16.69 -5.37
N TYR A 149 -23.79 17.40 -4.30
CA TYR A 149 -23.00 16.87 -3.18
C TYR A 149 -23.67 15.69 -2.49
N ALA A 150 -25.01 15.66 -2.44
CA ALA A 150 -25.78 14.56 -1.86
C ALA A 150 -25.59 13.27 -2.68
N PHE A 151 -25.62 13.36 -4.00
CA PHE A 151 -25.34 12.23 -4.87
C PHE A 151 -23.89 11.75 -4.71
N MET A 152 -22.88 12.65 -4.70
CA MET A 152 -21.49 12.30 -4.54
C MET A 152 -21.25 11.55 -3.22
N GLU A 153 -21.84 12.04 -2.12
CA GLU A 153 -21.77 11.40 -0.81
C GLU A 153 -22.36 9.99 -0.83
N GLN A 154 -23.59 9.85 -1.30
CA GLN A 154 -24.29 8.58 -1.34
C GLN A 154 -23.57 7.58 -2.26
N TYR A 155 -23.09 8.02 -3.41
CA TYR A 155 -22.34 7.18 -4.35
C TYR A 155 -21.08 6.59 -3.71
N ILE A 156 -20.26 7.39 -3.01
CA ILE A 156 -19.05 6.91 -2.34
C ILE A 156 -19.39 5.99 -1.17
N LYS A 157 -20.42 6.29 -0.38
CA LYS A 157 -20.89 5.39 0.69
C LYS A 157 -21.27 4.01 0.15
N GLU A 158 -22.02 3.97 -0.96
CA GLU A 158 -22.39 2.70 -1.59
C GLU A 158 -21.16 1.93 -2.11
N ARG A 159 -20.20 2.61 -2.71
CA ARG A 159 -18.94 1.99 -3.14
C ARG A 159 -18.10 1.45 -1.96
N GLU A 160 -17.99 2.20 -0.87
CA GLU A 160 -17.33 1.72 0.35
C GLU A 160 -18.02 0.48 0.89
N LYS A 161 -19.36 0.50 0.99
CA LYS A 161 -20.15 -0.67 1.44
C LYS A 161 -19.92 -1.91 0.56
N GLN A 162 -19.90 -1.75 -0.76
CA GLN A 162 -19.64 -2.84 -1.70
C GLN A 162 -18.25 -3.46 -1.53
N ILE A 163 -17.21 -2.62 -1.36
CA ILE A 163 -15.84 -3.08 -1.14
C ILE A 163 -15.78 -3.88 0.17
N ILE A 164 -16.40 -3.39 1.24
CA ILE A 164 -16.45 -4.07 2.53
C ILE A 164 -17.21 -5.41 2.41
N GLN A 165 -18.34 -5.44 1.72
CA GLN A 165 -19.10 -6.69 1.51
C GLN A 165 -18.32 -7.72 0.70
N LYS A 166 -17.62 -7.29 -0.36
CA LYS A 166 -16.72 -8.17 -1.13
C LYS A 166 -15.61 -8.73 -0.25
N TYR A 167 -15.04 -7.90 0.62
CA TYR A 167 -14.00 -8.33 1.55
C TYR A 167 -14.54 -9.33 2.58
N ILE A 168 -15.71 -9.07 3.17
CA ILE A 168 -16.38 -10.00 4.09
C ILE A 168 -16.65 -11.35 3.41
N SER A 169 -17.17 -11.34 2.18
CA SER A 169 -17.42 -12.56 1.41
C SER A 169 -16.13 -13.33 1.11
N TYR A 170 -15.06 -12.61 0.78
CA TYR A 170 -13.73 -13.22 0.57
C TYR A 170 -13.19 -13.88 1.85
N ILE A 171 -13.33 -13.21 2.99
CA ILE A 171 -12.92 -13.76 4.29
C ILE A 171 -13.75 -14.99 4.64
N GLY A 172 -15.08 -14.93 4.51
CA GLY A 172 -16.00 -16.02 4.83
C GLY A 172 -15.65 -17.30 4.04
N LYS A 173 -15.43 -17.20 2.74
CA LYS A 173 -15.00 -18.33 1.90
C LYS A 173 -13.65 -18.94 2.31
N ASN A 174 -12.79 -18.18 2.98
CA ASN A 174 -11.48 -18.64 3.44
C ASN A 174 -11.44 -18.97 4.95
N ALA A 175 -12.49 -18.62 5.71
CA ALA A 175 -12.59 -18.89 7.14
C ALA A 175 -12.90 -20.38 7.44
N GLU A 176 -13.59 -21.07 6.54
CA GLU A 176 -13.88 -22.50 6.68
C GLU A 176 -12.63 -23.40 6.72
N LYS A 177 -11.47 -22.87 6.31
CA LYS A 177 -10.17 -23.56 6.38
C LYS A 177 -9.40 -23.32 7.69
N SER A 178 -9.90 -22.48 8.59
CA SER A 178 -9.24 -22.14 9.85
C SER A 178 -10.15 -22.41 11.04
N VAL A 179 -10.42 -23.69 11.32
CA VAL A 179 -11.04 -24.12 12.57
C VAL A 179 -9.96 -24.17 13.63
N GLY A 180 -10.09 -23.38 14.69
CA GLY A 180 -9.25 -23.49 15.86
C GLY A 180 -9.51 -22.38 16.86
N GLY A 181 -10.16 -22.77 17.95
CA GLY A 181 -10.49 -21.93 19.10
C GLY A 181 -9.30 -21.12 19.63
N GLY A 182 -9.62 -20.09 20.40
CA GLY A 182 -8.75 -19.03 20.92
C GLY A 182 -7.48 -19.42 21.69
N TRP A 183 -6.58 -20.12 21.04
CA TRP A 183 -5.23 -20.35 21.57
C TRP A 183 -4.41 -19.07 21.34
N ILE A 184 -4.06 -18.41 22.44
CA ILE A 184 -3.07 -17.33 22.40
C ILE A 184 -1.69 -17.99 22.23
N PHE A 185 -1.20 -18.07 20.99
CA PHE A 185 0.16 -18.55 20.73
C PHE A 185 1.16 -17.48 21.18
N ARG A 186 1.89 -17.75 22.27
CA ARG A 186 2.94 -16.85 22.77
C ARG A 186 4.29 -17.30 22.27
N LEU A 187 5.01 -16.42 21.63
CA LEU A 187 6.37 -16.66 21.16
C LEU A 187 7.32 -17.02 22.33
N THR A 188 7.03 -16.48 23.52
CA THR A 188 7.81 -16.70 24.76
C THR A 188 7.68 -18.12 25.33
N GLU A 189 6.67 -18.86 24.94
CA GLU A 189 6.41 -20.23 25.43
C GLU A 189 7.04 -21.31 24.56
N LYS A 190 7.69 -20.90 23.45
CA LYS A 190 8.37 -21.80 22.52
C LYS A 190 9.88 -21.86 22.78
N LYS A 191 10.46 -23.03 22.52
CA LYS A 191 11.89 -23.16 22.37
C LYS A 191 12.31 -22.70 20.97
N TRP A 192 13.47 -22.08 20.85
CA TRP A 192 13.98 -21.53 19.62
C TRP A 192 15.38 -22.06 19.34
N LYS A 193 15.69 -22.27 18.05
CA LYS A 193 17.01 -22.72 17.59
C LYS A 193 17.43 -21.94 16.36
N GLU A 194 18.73 -21.76 16.19
CA GLU A 194 19.32 -21.17 15.00
C GLU A 194 19.41 -22.18 13.86
N PHE A 195 19.02 -21.75 12.66
CA PHE A 195 19.16 -22.49 11.41
C PHE A 195 19.83 -21.60 10.37
N TYR A 196 20.70 -22.17 9.53
CA TYR A 196 21.16 -21.43 8.36
C TYR A 196 20.03 -21.29 7.36
N ILE A 197 20.00 -20.17 6.63
CA ILE A 197 18.96 -19.97 5.58
C ILE A 197 19.02 -21.09 4.54
N GLU A 198 20.23 -21.58 4.21
CA GLU A 198 20.38 -22.68 3.26
C GLU A 198 19.86 -24.04 3.78
N ASP A 199 19.69 -24.23 5.08
CA ASP A 199 19.06 -25.43 5.63
C ASP A 199 17.54 -25.42 5.43
N ILE A 200 16.95 -24.23 5.35
CA ILE A 200 15.50 -23.99 5.27
C ILE A 200 15.04 -23.77 3.84
N PHE A 201 15.85 -23.08 3.01
CA PHE A 201 15.46 -22.63 1.69
C PHE A 201 16.36 -23.12 0.57
N VAL A 202 15.74 -23.38 -0.59
CA VAL A 202 16.44 -23.39 -1.87
C VAL A 202 16.42 -21.94 -2.40
N ILE A 203 17.60 -21.43 -2.78
CA ILE A 203 17.80 -20.06 -3.24
C ILE A 203 18.04 -20.07 -4.74
N HIS A 204 17.19 -19.36 -5.49
CA HIS A 204 17.29 -19.19 -6.92
C HIS A 204 17.53 -17.73 -7.31
N ALA A 205 18.35 -17.53 -8.35
CA ALA A 205 18.62 -16.19 -8.86
C ALA A 205 17.44 -15.66 -9.69
N GLY A 206 17.17 -14.35 -9.60
CA GLY A 206 16.37 -13.64 -10.58
C GLY A 206 17.12 -13.44 -11.90
N LYS A 207 16.46 -12.88 -12.89
CA LYS A 207 17.00 -12.65 -14.24
C LYS A 207 16.83 -11.18 -14.65
N ARG A 208 17.92 -10.58 -15.11
CA ARG A 208 17.90 -9.18 -15.56
C ARG A 208 16.91 -8.99 -16.70
N LEU A 209 16.07 -7.96 -16.59
CA LEU A 209 15.19 -7.48 -17.63
C LEU A 209 15.24 -5.94 -17.62
N THR A 210 15.80 -5.36 -18.65
CA THR A 210 15.94 -3.90 -18.78
C THR A 210 14.61 -3.26 -19.17
N LYS A 211 14.41 -1.99 -18.82
CA LYS A 211 13.19 -1.25 -19.17
C LYS A 211 12.90 -1.25 -20.67
N SER A 212 13.94 -1.16 -21.51
CA SER A 212 13.82 -1.22 -22.96
C SER A 212 13.30 -2.55 -23.51
N ASN A 213 13.52 -3.64 -22.78
CA ASN A 213 13.10 -4.99 -23.16
C ASN A 213 11.77 -5.39 -22.52
N MET A 214 11.19 -4.56 -21.66
CA MET A 214 9.91 -4.83 -21.03
C MET A 214 8.76 -4.66 -22.01
N ILE A 215 7.98 -5.70 -22.21
CA ILE A 215 6.74 -5.70 -22.98
C ILE A 215 5.59 -5.56 -21.99
N LYS A 216 4.80 -4.50 -22.09
CA LYS A 216 3.66 -4.23 -21.20
C LYS A 216 2.67 -5.42 -21.16
N GLY A 217 2.28 -5.83 -19.96
CA GLY A 217 1.39 -6.98 -19.73
C GLY A 217 0.72 -6.97 -18.38
N GLN A 218 0.38 -8.17 -17.87
CA GLN A 218 -0.32 -8.35 -16.59
C GLN A 218 0.48 -9.16 -15.56
N LYS A 219 1.61 -9.76 -15.94
CA LYS A 219 2.46 -10.53 -15.04
C LYS A 219 3.32 -9.58 -14.20
N PRO A 220 3.31 -9.66 -12.87
CA PRO A 220 4.15 -8.82 -12.03
C PRO A 220 5.64 -9.07 -12.31
N PHE A 221 6.41 -7.99 -12.42
CA PHE A 221 7.87 -7.99 -12.41
C PHE A 221 8.35 -7.46 -11.08
N ILE A 222 9.09 -8.29 -10.36
CA ILE A 222 9.57 -8.04 -9.00
C ILE A 222 10.98 -7.47 -9.07
N GLY A 223 11.14 -6.26 -8.55
CA GLY A 223 12.42 -5.57 -8.41
C GLY A 223 12.77 -5.32 -6.95
N ALA A 224 13.99 -4.88 -6.68
CA ALA A 224 14.52 -4.65 -5.33
C ALA A 224 13.97 -3.33 -4.71
N SER A 225 12.67 -3.28 -4.50
CA SER A 225 11.93 -2.18 -3.86
C SER A 225 11.46 -2.60 -2.47
N ASP A 226 11.22 -1.62 -1.58
CA ASP A 226 10.60 -1.76 -0.25
C ASP A 226 9.09 -1.50 -0.28
N SER A 227 8.53 -1.18 -1.41
CA SER A 227 7.13 -0.80 -1.56
C SER A 227 6.41 -1.65 -2.60
N ASN A 228 5.06 -1.57 -2.60
CA ASN A 228 4.18 -2.26 -3.55
C ASN A 228 4.45 -3.78 -3.66
N ASN A 229 4.80 -4.43 -2.57
CA ASN A 229 5.15 -5.86 -2.53
C ASN A 229 6.29 -6.22 -3.51
N GLY A 230 7.24 -5.29 -3.73
CA GLY A 230 8.35 -5.46 -4.68
C GLY A 230 7.94 -5.37 -6.16
N VAL A 231 6.65 -5.17 -6.48
CA VAL A 231 6.17 -5.08 -7.87
C VAL A 231 6.56 -3.72 -8.46
N THR A 232 7.47 -3.74 -9.44
CA THR A 232 7.98 -2.52 -10.10
C THR A 232 7.40 -2.30 -11.48
N ALA A 233 6.86 -3.35 -12.12
CA ALA A 233 6.20 -3.27 -13.42
C ALA A 233 5.21 -4.44 -13.63
N PHE A 234 4.38 -4.34 -14.68
CA PHE A 234 3.57 -5.44 -15.19
C PHE A 234 3.97 -5.73 -16.63
N VAL A 235 4.36 -6.97 -16.92
CA VAL A 235 4.96 -7.37 -18.21
C VAL A 235 4.31 -8.59 -18.83
N LYS A 236 4.49 -8.79 -20.13
CA LYS A 236 4.21 -10.05 -20.87
C LYS A 236 5.40 -11.00 -20.88
N ASN A 237 6.60 -10.48 -20.62
CA ASN A 237 7.83 -11.26 -20.67
C ASN A 237 7.77 -12.52 -19.81
N THR A 238 8.47 -13.57 -20.25
CA THR A 238 8.82 -14.76 -19.48
C THR A 238 10.32 -14.95 -19.50
N ASN A 239 10.88 -15.53 -18.46
CA ASN A 239 12.29 -15.91 -18.41
C ASN A 239 12.51 -16.98 -17.32
N ALA A 240 13.73 -17.44 -17.15
CA ALA A 240 14.10 -18.48 -16.17
C ALA A 240 13.86 -18.08 -14.69
N SER A 241 13.48 -16.83 -14.42
CA SER A 241 13.11 -16.39 -13.05
C SER A 241 11.61 -16.48 -12.77
N GLU A 242 10.80 -16.98 -13.71
CA GLU A 242 9.38 -17.14 -13.49
C GLU A 242 9.12 -18.16 -12.37
N ASP A 243 8.33 -17.73 -11.37
CA ASP A 243 8.07 -18.55 -10.19
C ASP A 243 6.77 -18.12 -9.50
N LYS A 244 6.28 -18.96 -8.58
CA LYS A 244 5.11 -18.71 -7.73
C LYS A 244 5.30 -19.36 -6.36
N ASN A 245 4.57 -18.89 -5.36
CA ASN A 245 4.62 -19.43 -3.99
C ASN A 245 6.04 -19.39 -3.38
N VAL A 246 6.72 -18.25 -3.53
CA VAL A 246 8.10 -18.02 -3.06
C VAL A 246 8.21 -16.68 -2.32
N LEU A 247 9.29 -16.51 -1.52
CA LEU A 247 9.73 -15.19 -1.05
C LEU A 247 10.69 -14.59 -2.07
N GLY A 248 10.41 -13.36 -2.52
CA GLY A 248 11.40 -12.53 -3.19
C GLY A 248 12.21 -11.78 -2.15
N VAL A 249 13.52 -11.98 -2.10
CA VAL A 249 14.44 -11.37 -1.11
C VAL A 249 15.43 -10.47 -1.83
N ASN A 250 15.44 -9.19 -1.48
CA ASN A 250 16.32 -8.20 -2.09
C ASN A 250 17.76 -8.35 -1.59
N TYR A 251 18.70 -8.56 -2.53
CA TYR A 251 20.13 -8.52 -2.18
C TYR A 251 20.79 -7.18 -2.48
N ASN A 252 20.15 -6.37 -3.32
CA ASN A 252 20.54 -5.02 -3.70
C ASN A 252 19.37 -4.04 -3.49
N GLY A 253 19.54 -2.72 -3.75
CA GLY A 253 18.49 -1.73 -3.50
C GLY A 253 18.08 -1.70 -2.02
N SER A 254 16.82 -1.95 -1.71
CA SER A 254 16.31 -2.08 -0.34
C SER A 254 16.70 -3.45 0.23
N VAL A 255 17.96 -3.55 0.68
CA VAL A 255 18.61 -4.82 1.08
C VAL A 255 17.84 -5.52 2.21
N VAL A 256 17.67 -6.86 2.10
CA VAL A 256 16.93 -7.76 3.00
C VAL A 256 15.41 -7.58 2.95
N GLU A 257 14.88 -6.47 2.40
CA GLU A 257 13.43 -6.42 2.16
C GLU A 257 13.00 -7.65 1.39
N ASN A 258 11.86 -8.21 1.80
CA ASN A 258 11.39 -9.44 1.21
C ASN A 258 9.86 -9.50 1.21
N PHE A 259 9.30 -10.16 0.18
CA PHE A 259 7.86 -10.25 -0.01
C PHE A 259 7.45 -11.65 -0.47
N TYR A 260 6.29 -12.10 0.03
CA TYR A 260 5.70 -13.35 -0.41
C TYR A 260 4.86 -13.17 -1.68
N HIS A 261 5.13 -13.99 -2.68
CA HIS A 261 4.47 -13.98 -3.99
C HIS A 261 3.73 -15.29 -4.23
N PRO A 262 2.40 -15.36 -3.93
CA PRO A 262 1.58 -16.55 -4.18
C PRO A 262 1.21 -16.74 -5.67
N TYR A 263 1.41 -15.72 -6.48
CA TYR A 263 1.06 -15.65 -7.89
C TYR A 263 2.28 -15.82 -8.79
N VAL A 264 2.04 -16.17 -10.07
CA VAL A 264 3.11 -16.25 -11.07
C VAL A 264 3.68 -14.86 -11.34
N CYS A 265 4.98 -14.70 -11.18
CA CYS A 265 5.71 -13.47 -11.43
C CYS A 265 7.14 -13.78 -11.90
N ILE A 266 7.84 -12.77 -12.40
CA ILE A 266 9.26 -12.86 -12.75
C ILE A 266 10.08 -11.87 -11.90
N PHE A 267 11.34 -12.21 -11.64
CA PHE A 267 12.19 -11.50 -10.69
C PHE A 267 13.41 -10.90 -11.39
N SER A 268 13.75 -9.65 -11.00
CA SER A 268 14.99 -9.02 -11.43
C SER A 268 16.21 -9.74 -10.85
N ASP A 269 17.36 -9.49 -11.45
CA ASP A 269 18.65 -9.98 -10.97
C ASP A 269 19.03 -9.47 -9.57
N ASP A 270 18.42 -8.39 -9.10
CA ASP A 270 18.61 -7.82 -7.75
C ASP A 270 17.76 -8.52 -6.66
N VAL A 271 16.94 -9.50 -7.02
CA VAL A 271 16.07 -10.25 -6.11
C VAL A 271 16.34 -11.75 -6.22
N LYS A 272 16.55 -12.40 -5.06
CA LYS A 272 16.65 -13.86 -4.98
C LYS A 272 15.28 -14.45 -4.61
N ARG A 273 14.96 -15.64 -5.14
CA ARG A 273 13.74 -16.39 -4.85
C ARG A 273 14.03 -17.48 -3.84
N PHE A 274 13.31 -17.49 -2.74
CA PHE A 274 13.45 -18.49 -1.68
C PHE A 274 12.20 -19.39 -1.71
N SER A 275 12.37 -20.67 -1.99
CA SER A 275 11.37 -21.71 -1.79
C SER A 275 11.78 -22.61 -0.63
N LEU A 276 10.83 -23.18 0.13
CA LEU A 276 11.16 -24.12 1.19
C LEU A 276 11.79 -25.40 0.60
N LYS A 277 12.79 -25.96 1.28
CA LYS A 277 13.62 -27.04 0.77
C LYS A 277 12.88 -28.38 0.76
N ASP A 278 12.24 -28.75 1.85
CA ASP A 278 11.70 -30.10 2.07
C ASP A 278 10.17 -30.14 2.14
N ARG A 279 9.51 -29.04 1.74
CA ARG A 279 8.06 -28.92 1.78
C ARG A 279 7.53 -27.82 0.89
N ILE A 280 6.26 -27.92 0.53
CA ILE A 280 5.54 -26.80 -0.08
C ILE A 280 5.07 -25.88 1.03
N GLY A 281 5.56 -24.63 1.03
CA GLY A 281 5.12 -23.61 1.99
C GLY A 281 3.73 -23.08 1.67
N ASN A 282 3.02 -22.65 2.71
CA ASN A 282 1.79 -21.87 2.55
C ASN A 282 2.04 -20.39 2.91
N ARG A 283 1.03 -19.57 2.70
CA ARG A 283 1.09 -18.13 2.95
C ARG A 283 1.51 -17.80 4.39
N GLU A 284 0.96 -18.49 5.35
CA GLU A 284 1.13 -18.22 6.79
C GLU A 284 2.57 -18.50 7.21
N ILE A 285 3.14 -19.61 6.77
CA ILE A 285 4.55 -19.96 7.00
C ILE A 285 5.46 -18.93 6.34
N TYR A 286 5.22 -18.56 5.08
CA TYR A 286 6.05 -17.56 4.41
C TYR A 286 5.97 -16.18 5.07
N LEU A 287 4.83 -15.77 5.61
CA LEU A 287 4.69 -14.51 6.33
C LEU A 287 5.46 -14.51 7.66
N PHE A 288 5.51 -15.65 8.36
CA PHE A 288 6.34 -15.82 9.54
C PHE A 288 7.84 -15.68 9.16
N LEU A 289 8.29 -16.47 8.20
CA LEU A 289 9.68 -16.48 7.74
C LEU A 289 10.13 -15.14 7.18
N LYS A 290 9.25 -14.45 6.42
CA LYS A 290 9.47 -13.08 5.96
C LYS A 290 9.87 -12.16 7.11
N THR A 291 9.13 -12.20 8.21
CA THR A 291 9.38 -11.36 9.37
C THR A 291 10.71 -11.68 10.03
N VAL A 292 11.05 -12.96 10.16
CA VAL A 292 12.31 -13.43 10.74
C VAL A 292 13.51 -13.02 9.88
N ILE A 293 13.40 -13.14 8.55
CA ILE A 293 14.45 -12.70 7.62
C ILE A 293 14.61 -11.18 7.70
N LEU A 294 13.53 -10.42 7.74
CA LEU A 294 13.56 -8.95 7.78
C LEU A 294 14.31 -8.44 9.05
N GLN A 295 14.21 -9.13 10.17
CA GLN A 295 14.94 -8.78 11.40
C GLN A 295 16.47 -8.76 11.21
N GLN A 296 16.99 -9.41 10.17
CA GLN A 296 18.43 -9.40 9.86
C GLN A 296 18.88 -8.12 9.14
N GLN A 297 17.94 -7.25 8.75
CA GLN A 297 18.20 -6.05 7.94
C GLN A 297 19.27 -5.12 8.55
N VAL A 298 19.30 -5.01 9.88
CA VAL A 298 20.27 -4.18 10.60
C VAL A 298 21.75 -4.56 10.36
N LYS A 299 22.01 -5.78 9.90
CA LYS A 299 23.37 -6.30 9.61
C LYS A 299 23.84 -5.93 8.21
N TYR A 300 22.93 -5.48 7.32
CA TYR A 300 23.19 -5.31 5.90
C TYR A 300 22.87 -3.90 5.43
N ALA A 301 23.67 -3.40 4.50
CA ALA A 301 23.54 -2.07 3.93
C ALA A 301 24.04 -2.06 2.48
N TYR A 302 23.98 -0.91 1.81
CA TYR A 302 24.46 -0.77 0.44
C TYR A 302 25.95 -1.19 0.29
N GLY A 303 26.81 -0.87 1.25
CA GLY A 303 28.23 -1.28 1.30
C GLY A 303 28.47 -2.72 1.75
N TYR A 304 27.47 -3.37 2.35
CA TYR A 304 27.53 -4.76 2.83
C TYR A 304 26.26 -5.52 2.43
N LYS A 305 26.18 -5.83 1.14
CA LYS A 305 24.98 -6.43 0.52
C LYS A 305 24.69 -7.82 1.04
N PHE A 306 23.41 -8.18 1.06
CA PHE A 306 22.91 -9.51 1.37
C PHE A 306 23.03 -10.43 0.15
N ASN A 307 24.28 -10.67 -0.33
CA ASN A 307 24.52 -11.53 -1.49
C ASN A 307 24.24 -13.01 -1.18
N GLU A 308 24.22 -13.86 -2.19
CA GLU A 308 23.81 -15.26 -2.05
C GLU A 308 24.67 -16.04 -1.05
N GLU A 309 25.98 -15.83 -1.03
CA GLU A 309 26.88 -16.49 -0.08
C GLU A 309 26.54 -16.10 1.37
N ARG A 310 26.29 -14.81 1.62
CA ARG A 310 25.88 -14.33 2.94
C ARG A 310 24.47 -14.80 3.30
N MET A 311 23.54 -14.85 2.33
CA MET A 311 22.21 -15.41 2.53
C MET A 311 22.29 -16.86 3.02
N ARG A 312 23.10 -17.70 2.37
CA ARG A 312 23.26 -19.12 2.76
C ARG A 312 23.76 -19.25 4.19
N LYS A 313 24.78 -18.50 4.54
CA LYS A 313 25.45 -18.52 5.87
C LYS A 313 24.72 -17.68 6.95
N GLN A 314 23.67 -16.94 6.59
CA GLN A 314 22.88 -16.18 7.58
C GLN A 314 22.06 -17.15 8.44
N LYS A 315 22.27 -17.08 9.74
CA LYS A 315 21.42 -17.78 10.70
C LYS A 315 20.16 -16.99 11.00
N ILE A 316 19.05 -17.69 11.08
CA ILE A 316 17.76 -17.22 11.52
C ILE A 316 17.26 -18.05 12.70
N LEU A 317 16.56 -17.40 13.63
CA LEU A 317 16.02 -18.06 14.81
C LEU A 317 14.59 -18.53 14.53
N LEU A 318 14.32 -19.84 14.64
CA LEU A 318 12.99 -20.41 14.40
C LEU A 318 12.50 -21.18 15.63
N PRO A 319 11.17 -21.21 15.86
CA PRO A 319 10.59 -22.07 16.88
C PRO A 319 10.78 -23.54 16.49
N ILE A 320 11.04 -24.39 17.48
CA ILE A 320 11.28 -25.82 17.28
C ILE A 320 10.20 -26.70 17.90
N ASP A 321 10.01 -27.86 17.28
CA ASP A 321 9.20 -28.96 17.80
C ASP A 321 10.01 -29.80 18.82
N GLU A 322 9.41 -30.88 19.32
CA GLU A 322 10.06 -31.79 20.29
C GLU A 322 11.29 -32.53 19.73
N LYS A 323 11.40 -32.60 18.40
CA LYS A 323 12.53 -33.22 17.68
C LYS A 323 13.59 -32.20 17.26
N GLU A 324 13.50 -30.98 17.79
CA GLU A 324 14.38 -29.86 17.44
C GLU A 324 14.36 -29.45 15.94
N ASN A 325 13.34 -29.82 15.20
CA ASN A 325 13.09 -29.33 13.84
C ASN A 325 12.26 -28.04 13.86
N PRO A 326 12.27 -27.23 12.78
CA PRO A 326 11.38 -26.07 12.69
C PRO A 326 9.92 -26.46 12.90
N ASP A 327 9.25 -25.83 13.88
CA ASP A 327 7.83 -26.08 14.16
C ASP A 327 6.93 -25.33 13.17
N TRP A 328 6.77 -25.93 12.02
CA TRP A 328 5.96 -25.38 10.91
C TRP A 328 4.49 -25.17 11.30
N ASN A 329 3.94 -26.09 12.10
CA ASN A 329 2.55 -26.01 12.56
C ASN A 329 2.34 -24.80 13.49
N PHE A 330 3.30 -24.55 14.38
CA PHE A 330 3.27 -23.37 15.22
C PHE A 330 3.38 -22.08 14.37
N MET A 331 4.32 -21.98 13.43
CA MET A 331 4.50 -20.81 12.56
C MET A 331 3.23 -20.50 11.77
N GLU A 332 2.59 -21.52 11.21
CA GLU A 332 1.33 -21.40 10.48
C GLU A 332 0.19 -20.89 11.37
N LYS A 333 -0.04 -21.54 12.50
CA LYS A 333 -1.11 -21.17 13.44
C LYS A 333 -0.90 -19.78 14.02
N TYR A 334 0.32 -19.43 14.39
CA TYR A 334 0.69 -18.11 14.90
C TYR A 334 0.37 -17.01 13.88
N SER A 335 0.86 -17.15 12.65
CA SER A 335 0.59 -16.18 11.58
C SER A 335 -0.90 -16.05 11.28
N ASN A 336 -1.62 -17.17 11.23
CA ASN A 336 -3.06 -17.16 11.01
C ASN A 336 -3.80 -16.41 12.14
N THR A 337 -3.41 -16.62 13.39
CA THR A 337 -4.01 -15.91 14.55
C THR A 337 -3.82 -14.39 14.42
N ILE A 338 -2.61 -13.93 14.07
CA ILE A 338 -2.33 -12.50 13.85
C ILE A 338 -3.17 -11.95 12.69
N ILE A 339 -3.28 -12.68 11.58
CA ILE A 339 -4.08 -12.27 10.43
C ILE A 339 -5.56 -12.13 10.81
N GLN A 340 -6.11 -13.07 11.56
CA GLN A 340 -7.51 -13.03 12.00
C GLN A 340 -7.78 -11.88 12.98
N ASP A 341 -6.87 -11.63 13.91
CA ASP A 341 -6.97 -10.49 14.83
C ASP A 341 -6.97 -9.15 14.07
N LEU A 342 -6.05 -8.98 13.13
CA LEU A 342 -5.99 -7.78 12.28
C LEU A 342 -7.26 -7.61 11.44
N ARG A 343 -7.78 -8.68 10.86
CA ARG A 343 -9.05 -8.67 10.10
C ARG A 343 -10.21 -8.24 10.98
N THR A 344 -10.31 -8.82 12.17
CA THR A 344 -11.38 -8.51 13.13
C THR A 344 -11.32 -7.05 13.58
N LYS A 345 -10.13 -6.55 13.91
CA LYS A 345 -9.91 -5.14 14.28
C LYS A 345 -10.29 -4.19 13.13
N TYR A 346 -9.90 -4.53 11.90
CA TYR A 346 -10.24 -3.73 10.72
C TYR A 346 -11.75 -3.67 10.49
N LEU A 347 -12.43 -4.83 10.54
CA LEU A 347 -13.88 -4.91 10.33
C LEU A 347 -14.64 -4.17 11.43
N LYS A 348 -14.28 -4.35 12.71
CA LYS A 348 -14.89 -3.59 13.82
C LYS A 348 -14.79 -2.09 13.59
N LYS A 349 -13.59 -1.59 13.26
CA LYS A 349 -13.37 -0.17 12.98
C LYS A 349 -14.21 0.33 11.80
N LYS A 350 -14.36 -0.47 10.74
CA LYS A 350 -15.13 -0.09 9.55
C LYS A 350 -16.64 -0.16 9.77
N ILE A 351 -17.14 -1.18 10.47
CA ILE A 351 -18.57 -1.32 10.79
C ILE A 351 -19.02 -0.19 11.73
N MET A 352 -18.18 0.22 12.70
CA MET A 352 -18.50 1.33 13.61
C MET A 352 -18.43 2.72 12.93
N SER A 353 -17.91 2.80 11.70
CA SER A 353 -17.77 4.04 10.93
C SER A 353 -18.83 4.20 9.81
N ILE A 354 -19.75 3.23 9.67
CA ILE A 354 -20.92 3.22 8.77
C ILE A 354 -22.17 3.52 9.59
#